data_62f9218907227dac70b8c8476ccd1bdc
#
_entry.id   62f9218907227dac70b8c8476ccd1bdc
#
_cell.length_a   1.000
_cell.length_b   1.000
_cell.length_c   1.000
_cell.angle_alpha   90.00
_cell.angle_beta   90.00
_cell.angle_gamma   90.00
#
_symmetry.space_group_name_H-M   'P 1'
#
loop_
_entity.id
_entity.type
_entity.pdbx_description
1 polymer ?
#
loop_
_entity_poly.entity_id
_entity_poly.type
_entity_poly.pdbx_seq_one_letter_code
_entity_poly.pdbx_strand_id
1 'polypeptide(L)'
;MLRRYIHALREFATLRAAAGGGGVQDCSGTITVDEALKAEQDRYAAQMKGDVAAMQRLIGDDLVYIHSSTVQDTKASFIESIRSGNVKYRTMKRGEVKVRTYGCIAIVSGGATFGVTVKGEDRTLNLLFHAVYAKRAAGIQFVSWQATKLP
;
A
#
# COMPACT_ATOMS: atom_id res chain seq x y z
N MET A 1 -3.47 -13.14 -36.13
CA MET A 1 -3.33 -12.86 -34.69
C MET A 1 -2.92 -11.42 -34.35
N LEU A 2 -2.43 -10.60 -35.25
CA LEU A 2 -1.97 -9.23 -35.00
C LEU A 2 -3.10 -8.18 -34.87
N ARG A 3 -4.28 -8.42 -35.37
CA ARG A 3 -5.39 -7.45 -35.34
C ARG A 3 -6.12 -7.31 -34.01
N ARG A 4 -5.97 -8.26 -33.09
CA ARG A 4 -6.62 -8.18 -31.75
C ARG A 4 -5.84 -7.35 -30.74
N TYR A 5 -4.54 -7.14 -30.94
CA TYR A 5 -3.72 -6.32 -30.05
C TYR A 5 -3.86 -4.82 -30.28
N ILE A 6 -4.24 -4.40 -31.48
CA ILE A 6 -4.35 -2.97 -31.82
C ILE A 6 -5.62 -2.33 -31.24
N HIS A 7 -6.68 -3.11 -30.99
CA HIS A 7 -7.90 -2.58 -30.37
C HIS A 7 -7.74 -2.34 -28.87
N ALA A 8 -6.95 -3.16 -28.17
CA ALA A 8 -6.70 -2.98 -26.73
C ALA A 8 -5.89 -1.72 -26.44
N LEU A 9 -5.02 -1.28 -27.34
CA LEU A 9 -4.23 -0.07 -27.16
C LEU A 9 -4.98 1.24 -27.43
N ARG A 10 -6.13 1.18 -28.11
CA ARG A 10 -6.95 2.38 -28.37
C ARG A 10 -7.87 2.75 -27.21
N GLU A 11 -8.23 1.80 -26.36
CA GLU A 11 -9.05 2.10 -25.17
C GLU A 11 -8.24 2.73 -24.02
N PHE A 12 -6.91 2.54 -23.99
CA PHE A 12 -6.05 3.21 -23.01
C PHE A 12 -5.84 4.71 -23.27
N ALA A 13 -6.13 5.18 -24.48
CA ALA A 13 -5.91 6.58 -24.87
C ALA A 13 -7.03 7.54 -24.45
N THR A 14 -8.13 7.05 -23.88
CA THR A 14 -9.28 7.88 -23.48
C THR A 14 -9.55 7.89 -21.98
N LEU A 15 -8.71 7.26 -21.16
CA LEU A 15 -8.65 7.60 -19.74
C LEU A 15 -7.93 8.97 -19.59
N ARG A 16 -8.56 10.03 -20.07
CA ARG A 16 -8.36 11.34 -19.49
C ARG A 16 -8.71 11.18 -18.03
N ALA A 17 -7.71 11.23 -17.17
CA ALA A 17 -7.91 11.44 -15.77
C ALA A 17 -8.94 12.55 -15.65
N ALA A 18 -10.15 12.23 -15.22
CA ALA A 18 -11.02 13.22 -14.68
C ALA A 18 -10.20 13.82 -13.53
N ALA A 19 -9.67 15.00 -13.73
CA ALA A 19 -9.16 15.85 -12.69
C ALA A 19 -10.37 16.22 -11.82
N GLY A 20 -10.84 15.22 -11.06
CA GLY A 20 -11.67 15.49 -9.92
C GLY A 20 -10.80 16.36 -9.03
N GLY A 21 -11.22 17.57 -8.75
CA GLY A 21 -10.56 18.52 -7.88
C GLY A 21 -10.53 18.09 -6.42
N GLY A 22 -10.00 16.91 -6.13
CA GLY A 22 -9.44 16.56 -4.86
C GLY A 22 -8.04 17.12 -4.87
N GLY A 23 -7.78 18.17 -4.08
CA GLY A 23 -6.48 18.79 -4.00
C GLY A 23 -5.42 17.73 -3.83
N VAL A 24 -4.38 17.78 -4.67
CA VAL A 24 -3.14 17.05 -4.45
C VAL A 24 -2.79 17.32 -2.99
N GLN A 25 -2.80 16.28 -2.16
CA GLN A 25 -2.42 16.47 -0.75
C GLN A 25 -0.95 16.80 -0.75
N ASP A 26 -0.67 18.09 -0.53
CA ASP A 26 0.65 18.64 -0.69
C ASP A 26 1.66 17.95 0.21
N CYS A 27 2.79 17.63 -0.38
CA CYS A 27 3.99 17.24 0.33
C CYS A 27 4.40 18.32 1.32
N SER A 28 4.80 17.94 2.51
CA SER A 28 5.27 18.83 3.56
C SER A 28 6.67 18.41 4.03
N GLY A 29 7.66 19.25 3.73
CA GLY A 29 9.04 19.04 4.17
C GLY A 29 9.71 17.84 3.49
N THR A 30 10.73 17.30 4.16
CA THR A 30 11.48 16.11 3.74
C THR A 30 11.24 14.96 4.70
N ILE A 31 11.13 13.75 4.16
CA ILE A 31 11.01 12.52 4.95
C ILE A 31 12.39 11.89 5.13
N THR A 32 12.71 11.46 6.35
CA THR A 32 13.93 10.72 6.64
C THR A 32 13.71 9.20 6.52
N VAL A 33 14.81 8.46 6.45
CA VAL A 33 14.79 6.99 6.45
C VAL A 33 14.11 6.46 7.73
N ASP A 34 14.49 7.01 8.89
CA ASP A 34 13.95 6.57 10.18
C ASP A 34 12.45 6.88 10.30
N GLU A 35 12.01 8.03 9.82
CA GLU A 35 10.58 8.38 9.77
C GLU A 35 9.78 7.41 8.89
N ALA A 36 10.32 7.03 7.73
CA ALA A 36 9.67 6.07 6.83
C ALA A 36 9.57 4.67 7.47
N LEU A 37 10.66 4.19 8.09
CA LEU A 37 10.68 2.90 8.76
C LEU A 37 9.74 2.85 9.97
N LYS A 38 9.66 3.96 10.72
CA LYS A 38 8.71 4.07 11.83
C LYS A 38 7.26 4.07 11.32
N ALA A 39 6.97 4.82 10.27
CA ALA A 39 5.62 4.86 9.69
C ALA A 39 5.17 3.46 9.22
N GLU A 40 6.07 2.68 8.62
CA GLU A 40 5.80 1.30 8.24
C GLU A 40 5.54 0.41 9.46
N GLN A 41 6.35 0.53 10.51
CA GLN A 41 6.16 -0.23 11.74
C GLN A 41 4.82 0.11 12.42
N ASP A 42 4.46 1.39 12.50
CA ASP A 42 3.20 1.84 13.07
C ASP A 42 2.01 1.29 12.26
N ARG A 43 2.12 1.30 10.93
CA ARG A 43 1.10 0.71 10.04
C ARG A 43 0.96 -0.80 10.25
N TYR A 44 2.06 -1.55 10.34
CA TYR A 44 2.01 -2.99 10.62
C TYR A 44 1.33 -3.27 11.95
N ALA A 45 1.67 -2.51 12.99
CA ALA A 45 1.04 -2.65 14.30
C ALA A 45 -0.46 -2.39 14.26
N ALA A 46 -0.89 -1.34 13.55
CA ALA A 46 -2.31 -1.02 13.37
C ALA A 46 -3.07 -2.12 12.61
N GLN A 47 -2.48 -2.67 11.54
CA GLN A 47 -3.07 -3.77 10.77
C GLN A 47 -3.20 -5.05 11.60
N MET A 48 -2.17 -5.43 12.37
CA MET A 48 -2.22 -6.62 13.22
C MET A 48 -3.25 -6.50 14.36
N LYS A 49 -3.43 -5.28 14.89
CA LYS A 49 -4.43 -5.00 15.93
C LYS A 49 -5.85 -4.83 15.37
N GLY A 50 -6.00 -4.63 14.07
CA GLY A 50 -7.28 -4.21 13.50
C GLY A 50 -7.71 -2.81 13.96
N ASP A 51 -6.75 -1.93 14.26
CA ASP A 51 -7.01 -0.57 14.76
C ASP A 51 -7.44 0.34 13.59
N VAL A 52 -8.74 0.38 13.36
CA VAL A 52 -9.35 1.16 12.27
C VAL A 52 -9.02 2.64 12.39
N ALA A 53 -9.06 3.21 13.60
CA ALA A 53 -8.78 4.63 13.82
C ALA A 53 -7.32 4.97 13.47
N ALA A 54 -6.37 4.13 13.87
CA ALA A 54 -4.98 4.29 13.50
C ALA A 54 -4.78 4.14 11.98
N MET A 55 -5.39 3.12 11.36
CA MET A 55 -5.32 2.92 9.90
C MET A 55 -5.88 4.11 9.14
N GLN A 56 -6.98 4.72 9.59
CA GLN A 56 -7.54 5.92 8.97
C GLN A 56 -6.56 7.10 8.94
N ARG A 57 -5.71 7.24 9.96
CA ARG A 57 -4.70 8.30 10.01
C ARG A 57 -3.44 7.96 9.21
N LEU A 58 -2.99 6.72 9.31
CA LEU A 58 -1.70 6.27 8.74
C LEU A 58 -1.76 5.97 7.24
N ILE A 59 -2.96 5.81 6.68
CA ILE A 59 -3.19 5.48 5.28
C ILE A 59 -3.76 6.70 4.57
N GLY A 60 -3.14 7.08 3.45
CA GLY A 60 -3.60 8.19 2.62
C GLY A 60 -4.89 7.86 1.87
N ASP A 61 -5.72 8.87 1.61
CA ASP A 61 -6.98 8.71 0.87
C ASP A 61 -6.74 8.31 -0.60
N ASP A 62 -5.53 8.57 -1.09
CA ASP A 62 -5.03 8.21 -2.42
C ASP A 62 -4.31 6.85 -2.46
N LEU A 63 -4.49 5.99 -1.46
CA LEU A 63 -3.86 4.66 -1.44
C LEU A 63 -4.24 3.86 -2.68
N VAL A 64 -3.20 3.29 -3.32
CA VAL A 64 -3.31 2.18 -4.27
C VAL A 64 -2.58 0.98 -3.68
N TYR A 65 -3.32 -0.08 -3.36
CA TYR A 65 -2.76 -1.30 -2.78
C TYR A 65 -2.95 -2.48 -3.73
N ILE A 66 -1.84 -2.98 -4.29
CA ILE A 66 -1.84 -4.12 -5.21
C ILE A 66 -1.32 -5.35 -4.45
N HIS A 67 -2.20 -6.30 -4.21
CA HIS A 67 -1.86 -7.57 -3.58
C HIS A 67 -1.06 -8.47 -4.53
N SER A 68 -0.30 -9.41 -3.96
CA SER A 68 0.40 -10.43 -4.75
C SER A 68 -0.55 -11.38 -5.51
N SER A 69 -1.83 -11.35 -5.20
CA SER A 69 -2.94 -12.03 -5.92
C SER A 69 -3.51 -11.22 -7.07
N THR A 70 -2.98 -10.04 -7.37
CA THR A 70 -3.47 -9.06 -8.35
C THR A 70 -4.74 -8.29 -7.93
N VAL A 71 -5.35 -8.61 -6.80
CA VAL A 71 -6.45 -7.81 -6.24
C VAL A 71 -5.93 -6.42 -5.90
N GLN A 72 -6.74 -5.40 -6.18
CA GLN A 72 -6.42 -4.00 -5.88
C GLN A 72 -7.42 -3.46 -4.88
N ASP A 73 -6.89 -2.74 -3.89
CA ASP A 73 -7.69 -2.06 -2.89
C ASP A 73 -7.40 -0.56 -2.87
N THR A 74 -8.44 0.20 -2.59
CA THR A 74 -8.37 1.58 -2.09
C THR A 74 -8.21 1.58 -0.58
N LYS A 75 -7.97 2.75 0.03
CA LYS A 75 -8.00 2.89 1.49
C LYS A 75 -9.29 2.33 2.10
N ALA A 76 -10.43 2.66 1.51
CA ALA A 76 -11.73 2.26 2.04
C ALA A 76 -11.91 0.74 2.00
N SER A 77 -11.66 0.10 0.86
CA SER A 77 -11.82 -1.36 0.72
C SER A 77 -10.77 -2.12 1.53
N PHE A 78 -9.54 -1.61 1.62
CA PHE A 78 -8.47 -2.21 2.42
C PHE A 78 -8.84 -2.22 3.91
N ILE A 79 -9.23 -1.08 4.47
CA ILE A 79 -9.63 -0.98 5.89
C ILE A 79 -10.87 -1.84 6.15
N GLU A 80 -11.85 -1.82 5.24
CA GLU A 80 -13.07 -2.62 5.38
C GLU A 80 -12.78 -4.12 5.41
N SER A 81 -11.85 -4.61 4.60
CA SER A 81 -11.47 -6.03 4.59
C SER A 81 -10.93 -6.50 5.95
N ILE A 82 -10.23 -5.61 6.66
CA ILE A 82 -9.69 -5.89 8.01
C ILE A 82 -10.79 -5.72 9.07
N ARG A 83 -11.57 -4.64 8.99
CA ARG A 83 -12.67 -4.35 9.93
C ARG A 83 -13.72 -5.45 9.95
N SER A 84 -14.08 -5.98 8.79
CA SER A 84 -15.06 -7.07 8.65
C SER A 84 -14.53 -8.43 9.07
N GLY A 85 -13.20 -8.57 9.27
CA GLY A 85 -12.58 -9.85 9.56
C GLY A 85 -12.35 -10.74 8.32
N ASN A 86 -12.64 -10.26 7.10
CA ASN A 86 -12.32 -10.99 5.88
C ASN A 86 -10.82 -11.21 5.72
N VAL A 87 -10.02 -10.26 6.20
CA VAL A 87 -8.56 -10.37 6.27
C VAL A 87 -8.12 -10.06 7.69
N LYS A 88 -7.31 -10.94 8.28
CA LYS A 88 -6.67 -10.72 9.57
C LYS A 88 -5.17 -10.90 9.42
N TYR A 89 -4.42 -9.87 9.73
CA TYR A 89 -2.96 -9.95 9.81
C TYR A 89 -2.59 -10.47 11.20
N ARG A 90 -2.05 -11.68 11.27
CA ARG A 90 -1.61 -12.32 12.53
C ARG A 90 -0.17 -11.96 12.86
N THR A 91 0.68 -11.96 11.85
CA THR A 91 2.09 -11.57 11.96
C THR A 91 2.50 -10.79 10.72
N MET A 92 3.31 -9.75 10.93
CA MET A 92 3.91 -8.98 9.83
C MET A 92 5.37 -8.73 10.20
N LYS A 93 6.27 -9.40 9.50
CA LYS A 93 7.71 -9.28 9.71
C LYS A 93 8.35 -8.69 8.47
N ARG A 94 8.97 -7.53 8.64
CA ARG A 94 9.85 -6.94 7.62
C ARG A 94 11.18 -7.67 7.66
N GLY A 95 11.69 -8.06 6.49
CA GLY A 95 13.04 -8.54 6.30
C GLY A 95 14.02 -7.40 6.03
N GLU A 96 15.07 -7.68 5.28
CA GLU A 96 15.97 -6.63 4.79
C GLU A 96 15.23 -5.73 3.80
N VAL A 97 15.39 -4.43 3.99
CA VAL A 97 14.78 -3.41 3.11
C VAL A 97 15.79 -2.32 2.76
N LYS A 98 15.60 -1.74 1.59
CA LYS A 98 16.26 -0.53 1.14
C LYS A 98 15.25 0.61 1.18
N VAL A 99 15.61 1.71 1.83
CA VAL A 99 14.81 2.93 1.85
C VAL A 99 15.47 3.99 0.98
N ARG A 100 14.70 4.59 0.10
CA ARG A 100 15.12 5.73 -0.74
C ARG A 100 14.18 6.88 -0.48
N THR A 101 14.70 8.08 -0.32
CA THR A 101 13.92 9.29 -0.04
C THR A 101 14.08 10.31 -1.16
N TYR A 102 12.99 10.96 -1.52
CA TYR A 102 12.90 11.97 -2.57
C TYR A 102 11.99 13.09 -2.07
N GLY A 103 12.57 14.12 -1.43
CA GLY A 103 11.79 15.17 -0.78
C GLY A 103 10.86 14.60 0.30
N CYS A 104 9.56 14.78 0.12
CA CYS A 104 8.54 14.26 1.05
C CYS A 104 8.17 12.78 0.83
N ILE A 105 8.72 12.12 -0.18
CA ILE A 105 8.41 10.74 -0.55
C ILE A 105 9.52 9.79 -0.10
N ALA A 106 9.14 8.67 0.50
CA ALA A 106 10.02 7.55 0.76
C ALA A 106 9.49 6.28 0.08
N ILE A 107 10.41 5.51 -0.48
CA ILE A 107 10.13 4.19 -1.05
C ILE A 107 10.87 3.16 -0.22
N VAL A 108 10.13 2.25 0.39
CA VAL A 108 10.65 1.10 1.14
C VAL A 108 10.51 -0.13 0.27
N SER A 109 11.62 -0.78 -0.03
CA SER A 109 11.63 -1.95 -0.92
C SER A 109 12.39 -3.09 -0.28
N GLY A 110 11.87 -4.30 -0.35
CA GLY A 110 12.58 -5.47 0.16
C GLY A 110 11.68 -6.66 0.42
N GLY A 111 12.09 -7.51 1.35
CA GLY A 111 11.38 -8.71 1.73
C GLY A 111 10.46 -8.51 2.94
N ALA A 112 9.37 -9.28 2.97
CA ALA A 112 8.50 -9.37 4.14
C ALA A 112 7.86 -10.76 4.22
N THR A 113 7.57 -11.20 5.45
CA THR A 113 6.80 -12.42 5.69
C THR A 113 5.57 -12.08 6.51
N PHE A 114 4.38 -12.36 5.98
CA PHE A 114 3.12 -12.11 6.64
C PHE A 114 2.38 -13.41 6.92
N GLY A 115 1.93 -13.60 8.15
CA GLY A 115 0.93 -14.59 8.50
C GLY A 115 -0.45 -13.93 8.47
N VAL A 116 -1.31 -14.38 7.57
CA VAL A 116 -2.65 -13.82 7.38
C VAL A 116 -3.71 -14.91 7.45
N THR A 117 -4.89 -14.53 7.91
CA THR A 117 -6.10 -15.35 7.75
C THR A 117 -6.99 -14.64 6.74
N VAL A 118 -7.35 -15.30 5.65
CA VAL A 118 -8.21 -14.77 4.60
C VAL A 118 -9.45 -15.64 4.50
N LYS A 119 -10.62 -15.07 4.79
CA LYS A 119 -11.90 -15.80 4.81
C LYS A 119 -11.83 -17.10 5.62
N GLY A 120 -11.18 -17.04 6.79
CA GLY A 120 -11.02 -18.18 7.69
C GLY A 120 -9.87 -19.13 7.38
N GLU A 121 -9.14 -18.94 6.29
CA GLU A 121 -7.99 -19.76 5.91
C GLU A 121 -6.68 -19.10 6.29
N ASP A 122 -5.83 -19.80 7.01
CA ASP A 122 -4.50 -19.33 7.39
C ASP A 122 -3.51 -19.52 6.25
N ARG A 123 -2.74 -18.46 5.99
CA ARG A 123 -1.71 -18.42 4.95
C ARG A 123 -0.45 -17.74 5.46
N THR A 124 0.69 -18.20 4.97
CA THR A 124 1.98 -17.49 5.10
C THR A 124 2.37 -16.94 3.73
N LEU A 125 2.66 -15.65 3.68
CA LEU A 125 3.04 -14.95 2.46
C LEU A 125 4.49 -14.50 2.59
N ASN A 126 5.37 -15.04 1.76
CA ASN A 126 6.73 -14.55 1.57
C ASN A 126 6.73 -13.60 0.36
N LEU A 127 7.08 -12.36 0.58
CA LEU A 127 6.84 -11.28 -0.37
C LEU A 127 8.13 -10.50 -0.67
N LEU A 128 8.28 -10.09 -1.92
CA LEU A 128 9.03 -8.88 -2.28
C LEU A 128 8.03 -7.75 -2.47
N PHE A 129 8.36 -6.57 -1.94
CA PHE A 129 7.41 -5.45 -1.98
C PHE A 129 8.07 -4.10 -2.27
N HIS A 130 7.24 -3.18 -2.75
CA HIS A 130 7.45 -1.74 -2.75
C HIS A 130 6.34 -1.07 -1.97
N ALA A 131 6.71 -0.25 -0.99
CA ALA A 131 5.79 0.59 -0.24
C ALA A 131 6.19 2.05 -0.40
N VAL A 132 5.23 2.94 -0.62
CA VAL A 132 5.48 4.38 -0.74
C VAL A 132 4.79 5.11 0.41
N TYR A 133 5.56 5.99 1.04
CA TYR A 133 5.11 6.88 2.10
C TYR A 133 5.28 8.33 1.67
N ALA A 134 4.29 9.16 1.98
CA ALA A 134 4.30 10.60 1.73
C ALA A 134 4.23 11.35 3.05
N LYS A 135 5.16 12.29 3.29
CA LYS A 135 5.09 13.21 4.42
C LYS A 135 4.21 14.39 4.03
N ARG A 136 3.16 14.61 4.81
CA ARG A 136 2.12 15.60 4.61
C ARG A 136 1.91 16.43 5.87
N ALA A 137 1.16 17.51 5.81
CA ALA A 137 0.85 18.32 6.99
C ALA A 137 0.17 17.52 8.11
N ALA A 138 -0.68 16.55 7.75
CA ALA A 138 -1.37 15.67 8.69
C ALA A 138 -0.49 14.52 9.25
N GLY A 139 0.75 14.39 8.77
CA GLY A 139 1.68 13.31 9.16
C GLY A 139 2.15 12.49 7.98
N ILE A 140 2.87 11.41 8.27
CA ILE A 140 3.35 10.49 7.23
C ILE A 140 2.28 9.46 6.94
N GLN A 141 1.93 9.35 5.66
CA GLN A 141 0.87 8.45 5.20
C GLN A 141 1.39 7.44 4.19
N PHE A 142 0.90 6.23 4.31
CA PHE A 142 1.09 5.14 3.38
C PHE A 142 0.19 5.33 2.16
N VAL A 143 0.78 5.43 0.97
CA VAL A 143 0.04 5.80 -0.25
C VAL A 143 0.12 4.78 -1.38
N SER A 144 1.08 3.85 -1.32
CA SER A 144 1.16 2.79 -2.34
C SER A 144 1.80 1.52 -1.79
N TRP A 145 1.31 0.40 -2.27
CA TRP A 145 1.87 -0.92 -2.04
C TRP A 145 1.77 -1.76 -3.30
N GLN A 146 2.81 -2.49 -3.59
CA GLN A 146 2.79 -3.59 -4.54
C GLN A 146 3.69 -4.71 -4.03
N ALA A 147 3.19 -5.93 -4.09
CA ALA A 147 3.95 -7.10 -3.68
C ALA A 147 3.92 -8.20 -4.73
N THR A 148 5.02 -8.95 -4.79
CA THR A 148 5.14 -10.18 -5.55
C THR A 148 5.41 -11.31 -4.58
N LYS A 149 4.68 -12.42 -4.73
CA LYS A 149 4.90 -13.62 -3.91
C LYS A 149 6.18 -14.31 -4.37
N LEU A 150 7.04 -14.64 -3.41
CA LEU A 150 8.20 -15.49 -3.66
C LEU A 150 7.77 -16.94 -3.88
N PRO A 151 8.52 -17.70 -4.69
CA PRO A 151 8.27 -19.12 -4.92
C PRO A 151 8.25 -19.95 -3.64
#